data_3ac12fabf9e5e0c45c81e0703a84a067
#
_entry.id   3ac12fabf9e5e0c45c81e0703a84a067
#
_cell.length_a   1.000
_cell.length_b   1.000
_cell.length_c   1.000
_cell.angle_alpha   90.00
_cell.angle_beta   90.00
_cell.angle_gamma   90.00
#
_symmetry.space_group_name_H-M   'P 1'
#
loop_
_entity.id
_entity.type
_entity.pdbx_description
1 polymer ?
#
loop_
_entity_poly.entity_id
_entity_poly.type
_entity_poly.pdbx_seq_one_letter_code
_entity_poly.pdbx_strand_id
1 'polypeptide(L)'
;MMTLSFSNVPLLQNLCVDICYHKVAPYIFGNVAKDLPHLRCMYFWTDARFFEAFEIGGVNKLIHLRQLALYLEYQNNIDLLALATILDLCPLLHKFHVSMLLPSTFNGKSVETRVVRPHTHLKEVDFSGFRGTENENNLMLYILKNAVFLERLSVSVDAIHYHVNRERWQRTHFSQWDYKKIRRIIRERLQRETISKDVEIIIM
;
A
#
# COMPACT_ATOMS: atom_id res chain seq x y z
N MET A 1 3.45 -21.22 17.76
CA MET A 1 2.62 -20.35 16.92
C MET A 1 2.24 -19.16 17.77
N MET A 2 2.71 -17.96 17.46
CA MET A 2 2.43 -16.76 18.28
C MET A 2 1.03 -16.25 17.90
N THR A 3 0.10 -16.29 18.82
CA THR A 3 -1.26 -15.75 18.65
C THR A 3 -1.33 -14.40 19.35
N LEU A 4 -1.50 -13.33 18.58
CA LEU A 4 -1.81 -12.01 19.14
C LEU A 4 -3.33 -11.92 19.32
N SER A 5 -3.79 -11.52 20.48
CA SER A 5 -5.21 -11.27 20.76
C SER A 5 -5.38 -9.83 21.23
N PHE A 6 -6.33 -9.12 20.64
CA PHE A 6 -6.66 -7.73 20.97
C PHE A 6 -8.02 -7.62 21.68
N SER A 7 -8.56 -8.72 22.17
CA SER A 7 -9.90 -8.78 22.80
C SER A 7 -10.08 -7.82 23.98
N ASN A 8 -8.99 -7.40 24.64
CA ASN A 8 -9.02 -6.52 25.80
C ASN A 8 -8.81 -5.03 25.50
N VAL A 9 -8.68 -4.66 24.22
CA VAL A 9 -8.43 -3.26 23.78
C VAL A 9 -9.37 -2.83 22.65
N PRO A 10 -10.69 -3.00 22.79
CA PRO A 10 -11.65 -2.78 21.69
C PRO A 10 -11.70 -1.33 21.20
N LEU A 11 -11.24 -0.37 22.01
CA LEU A 11 -11.22 1.06 21.66
C LEU A 11 -9.92 1.50 20.98
N LEU A 12 -9.02 0.58 20.66
CA LEU A 12 -7.77 0.90 19.98
C LEU A 12 -8.06 1.48 18.59
N GLN A 13 -7.51 2.68 18.34
CA GLN A 13 -7.70 3.38 17.06
C GLN A 13 -6.47 3.35 16.17
N ASN A 14 -5.29 3.18 16.73
CA ASN A 14 -4.02 3.17 16.02
C ASN A 14 -3.27 1.89 16.32
N LEU A 15 -2.86 1.17 15.29
CA LEU A 15 -2.11 -0.07 15.40
C LEU A 15 -0.87 0.01 14.52
N CYS A 16 0.29 -0.26 15.11
CA CYS A 16 1.53 -0.45 14.37
C CYS A 16 2.00 -1.89 14.55
N VAL A 17 2.20 -2.58 13.44
CA VAL A 17 2.57 -4.00 13.42
C VAL A 17 3.84 -4.16 12.59
N ASP A 18 4.88 -4.67 13.23
CA ASP A 18 6.14 -5.02 12.61
C ASP A 18 6.33 -6.54 12.69
N ILE A 19 5.93 -7.25 11.64
CA ILE A 19 6.00 -8.71 11.61
C ILE A 19 6.50 -9.17 10.24
N CYS A 20 7.73 -9.62 10.19
CA CYS A 20 8.39 -10.17 8.99
C CYS A 20 7.97 -11.61 8.62
N TYR A 21 6.79 -12.11 9.03
CA TYR A 21 6.38 -13.48 8.76
C TYR A 21 5.18 -13.57 7.82
N HIS A 22 5.30 -14.42 6.78
CA HIS A 22 4.33 -14.57 5.68
C HIS A 22 2.93 -15.08 6.06
N LYS A 23 2.67 -15.46 7.31
CA LYS A 23 1.36 -15.99 7.74
C LYS A 23 0.47 -14.96 8.43
N VAL A 24 0.83 -13.68 8.37
CA VAL A 24 0.20 -12.64 9.18
C VAL A 24 -0.97 -11.95 8.47
N ALA A 25 -1.02 -11.98 7.14
CA ALA A 25 -2.11 -11.36 6.39
C ALA A 25 -3.50 -11.89 6.75
N PRO A 26 -3.74 -13.20 6.70
CA PRO A 26 -5.03 -13.76 7.08
C PRO A 26 -5.41 -13.41 8.52
N TYR A 27 -4.40 -13.32 9.40
CA TYR A 27 -4.63 -12.93 10.79
C TYR A 27 -5.03 -11.45 10.92
N ILE A 28 -4.34 -10.53 10.23
CA ILE A 28 -4.64 -9.10 10.31
C ILE A 28 -6.02 -8.80 9.74
N PHE A 29 -6.32 -9.27 8.55
CA PHE A 29 -7.61 -9.02 7.91
C PHE A 29 -8.73 -9.95 8.40
N GLY A 30 -8.42 -11.03 9.13
CA GLY A 30 -9.38 -11.88 9.79
C GLY A 30 -9.68 -11.44 11.22
N ASN A 31 -8.70 -11.60 12.09
CA ASN A 31 -8.90 -11.40 13.53
C ASN A 31 -8.81 -9.94 13.97
N VAL A 32 -7.83 -9.18 13.45
CA VAL A 32 -7.69 -7.75 13.81
C VAL A 32 -8.94 -6.97 13.42
N ALA A 33 -9.49 -7.21 12.23
CA ALA A 33 -10.71 -6.56 11.78
C ALA A 33 -11.92 -6.85 12.70
N LYS A 34 -11.96 -8.05 13.29
CA LYS A 34 -12.99 -8.44 14.25
C LYS A 34 -12.76 -7.88 15.64
N ASP A 35 -11.52 -7.96 16.13
CA ASP A 35 -11.16 -7.62 17.50
C ASP A 35 -11.06 -6.10 17.71
N LEU A 36 -10.75 -5.34 16.65
CA LEU A 36 -10.54 -3.89 16.68
C LEU A 36 -11.53 -3.14 15.76
N PRO A 37 -12.81 -3.15 16.05
CA PRO A 37 -13.84 -2.53 15.20
C PRO A 37 -13.68 -1.01 15.06
N HIS A 38 -12.97 -0.35 15.98
CA HIS A 38 -12.74 1.10 15.98
C HIS A 38 -11.39 1.52 15.40
N LEU A 39 -10.64 0.58 14.79
CA LEU A 39 -9.32 0.86 14.21
C LEU A 39 -9.44 1.88 13.07
N ARG A 40 -8.72 2.99 13.18
CA ARG A 40 -8.70 4.09 12.20
C ARG A 40 -7.39 4.19 11.43
N CYS A 41 -6.28 3.88 12.09
CA CYS A 41 -4.95 3.97 11.49
C CYS A 41 -4.21 2.65 11.69
N MET A 42 -3.64 2.13 10.60
CA MET A 42 -2.81 0.94 10.65
C MET A 42 -1.49 1.17 9.88
N TYR A 43 -0.39 0.87 10.55
CA TYR A 43 0.95 0.87 10.01
C TYR A 43 1.45 -0.57 10.03
N PHE A 44 1.78 -1.10 8.86
CA PHE A 44 2.07 -2.51 8.74
C PHE A 44 3.34 -2.74 7.94
N TRP A 45 4.35 -3.30 8.61
CA TRP A 45 5.60 -3.74 7.98
C TRP A 45 5.49 -5.23 7.64
N THR A 46 5.70 -5.57 6.37
CA THR A 46 5.56 -6.94 5.90
C THR A 46 6.51 -7.26 4.75
N ASP A 47 6.71 -8.57 4.57
CA ASP A 47 7.26 -9.13 3.35
C ASP A 47 6.14 -9.19 2.29
N ALA A 48 6.47 -8.86 1.07
CA ALA A 48 5.51 -8.85 -0.03
C ALA A 48 4.93 -10.24 -0.37
N ARG A 49 5.55 -11.36 0.05
CA ARG A 49 4.98 -12.73 0.00
C ARG A 49 3.67 -12.86 0.81
N PHE A 50 3.40 -11.90 1.66
CA PHE A 50 2.13 -11.71 2.33
C PHE A 50 0.92 -11.78 1.38
N PHE A 51 1.06 -11.28 0.16
CA PHE A 51 -0.04 -11.18 -0.79
C PHE A 51 -0.28 -12.46 -1.59
N GLU A 52 0.70 -13.37 -1.66
CA GLU A 52 0.55 -14.66 -2.34
C GLU A 52 -0.44 -15.59 -1.62
N ALA A 53 -0.54 -15.45 -0.29
CA ALA A 53 -1.43 -16.25 0.55
C ALA A 53 -2.81 -15.62 0.76
N PHE A 54 -3.11 -14.52 0.07
CA PHE A 54 -4.32 -13.74 0.29
C PHE A 54 -5.50 -14.25 -0.55
N GLU A 55 -6.09 -15.37 -0.14
CA GLU A 55 -7.39 -15.78 -0.66
C GLU A 55 -8.49 -14.93 0.00
N ILE A 56 -9.26 -14.21 -0.83
CA ILE A 56 -10.30 -13.25 -0.42
C ILE A 56 -11.49 -13.94 0.31
N GLY A 57 -11.50 -15.27 0.38
CA GLY A 57 -12.54 -16.04 1.02
C GLY A 57 -12.51 -15.96 2.55
N GLY A 58 -13.46 -15.25 3.15
CA GLY A 58 -13.64 -15.20 4.61
C GLY A 58 -12.92 -14.09 5.36
N VAL A 59 -12.42 -13.07 4.66
CA VAL A 59 -11.72 -11.93 5.25
C VAL A 59 -12.70 -10.85 5.67
N ASN A 60 -12.58 -10.36 6.90
CA ASN A 60 -13.40 -9.26 7.41
C ASN A 60 -12.92 -7.91 6.87
N LYS A 61 -13.86 -7.01 6.59
CA LYS A 61 -13.54 -5.65 6.16
C LYS A 61 -13.14 -4.78 7.34
N LEU A 62 -12.10 -3.96 7.15
CA LEU A 62 -11.70 -2.90 8.07
C LEU A 62 -12.53 -1.64 7.76
N ILE A 63 -13.83 -1.70 8.06
CA ILE A 63 -14.80 -0.68 7.63
C ILE A 63 -14.58 0.71 8.22
N HIS A 64 -13.85 0.82 9.34
CA HIS A 64 -13.57 2.11 9.97
C HIS A 64 -12.15 2.61 9.71
N LEU A 65 -11.33 1.84 9.00
CA LEU A 65 -9.95 2.23 8.70
C LEU A 65 -9.93 3.46 7.77
N ARG A 66 -9.20 4.49 8.18
CA ARG A 66 -9.04 5.77 7.46
C ARG A 66 -7.65 5.93 6.88
N GLN A 67 -6.65 5.37 7.52
CA GLN A 67 -5.26 5.46 7.09
C GLN A 67 -4.61 4.08 7.14
N LEU A 68 -3.96 3.72 6.05
CA LEU A 68 -3.18 2.49 5.93
C LEU A 68 -1.81 2.82 5.37
N ALA A 69 -0.76 2.42 6.09
CA ALA A 69 0.60 2.46 5.59
C ALA A 69 1.18 1.05 5.54
N LEU A 70 1.61 0.65 4.36
CA LEU A 70 2.24 -0.63 4.08
C LEU A 70 3.73 -0.41 3.80
N TYR A 71 4.57 -1.15 4.48
CA TYR A 71 6.02 -1.17 4.28
C TYR A 71 6.41 -2.53 3.74
N LEU A 72 6.79 -2.56 2.46
CA LEU A 72 7.13 -3.77 1.73
C LEU A 72 8.64 -3.92 1.68
N GLU A 73 9.19 -4.87 2.44
CA GLU A 73 10.63 -5.10 2.50
C GLU A 73 11.15 -5.84 1.27
N TYR A 74 10.46 -6.90 0.86
CA TYR A 74 10.82 -7.72 -0.31
C TYR A 74 9.69 -7.74 -1.32
N GLN A 75 10.03 -7.55 -2.60
CA GLN A 75 9.05 -7.49 -3.69
C GLN A 75 9.34 -8.52 -4.79
N ASN A 76 10.11 -9.56 -4.48
CA ASN A 76 10.46 -10.56 -5.45
C ASN A 76 9.22 -11.30 -5.96
N ASN A 77 8.97 -11.20 -7.27
CA ASN A 77 7.93 -11.92 -8.00
C ASN A 77 6.46 -11.63 -7.62
N ILE A 78 6.16 -10.48 -7.03
CA ILE A 78 4.81 -10.14 -6.60
C ILE A 78 4.15 -9.14 -7.52
N ASP A 79 2.91 -9.43 -7.90
CA ASP A 79 2.03 -8.50 -8.55
C ASP A 79 1.51 -7.46 -7.54
N LEU A 80 2.03 -6.22 -7.61
CA LEU A 80 1.60 -5.14 -6.73
C LEU A 80 0.11 -4.77 -6.89
N LEU A 81 -0.52 -5.14 -8.01
CA LEU A 81 -1.97 -5.01 -8.15
C LEU A 81 -2.75 -5.85 -7.12
N ALA A 82 -2.10 -6.83 -6.46
CA ALA A 82 -2.69 -7.51 -5.31
C ALA A 82 -3.08 -6.54 -4.18
N LEU A 83 -2.40 -5.38 -4.05
CA LEU A 83 -2.77 -4.33 -3.10
C LEU A 83 -4.16 -3.73 -3.35
N ALA A 84 -4.67 -3.79 -4.57
CA ALA A 84 -6.03 -3.38 -4.88
C ALA A 84 -7.08 -4.15 -4.07
N THR A 85 -6.82 -5.43 -3.79
CA THR A 85 -7.69 -6.24 -2.93
C THR A 85 -7.76 -5.70 -1.50
N ILE A 86 -6.63 -5.18 -0.98
CA ILE A 86 -6.60 -4.56 0.35
C ILE A 86 -7.45 -3.28 0.37
N LEU A 87 -7.40 -2.49 -0.69
CA LEU A 87 -8.25 -1.30 -0.81
C LEU A 87 -9.74 -1.66 -0.77
N ASP A 88 -10.13 -2.79 -1.39
CA ASP A 88 -11.51 -3.30 -1.34
C ASP A 88 -11.95 -3.72 0.07
N LEU A 89 -11.00 -4.11 0.92
CA LEU A 89 -11.26 -4.45 2.33
C LEU A 89 -11.36 -3.23 3.24
N CYS A 90 -10.91 -2.07 2.76
CA CYS A 90 -10.87 -0.81 3.51
C CYS A 90 -11.75 0.25 2.81
N PRO A 91 -13.09 0.08 2.74
CA PRO A 91 -13.96 0.90 1.88
C PRO A 91 -14.00 2.37 2.26
N LEU A 92 -13.68 2.72 3.50
CA LEU A 92 -13.66 4.10 3.98
C LEU A 92 -12.23 4.67 4.12
N LEU A 93 -11.26 4.07 3.43
CA LEU A 93 -9.87 4.52 3.45
C LEU A 93 -9.75 5.90 2.79
N HIS A 94 -9.13 6.84 3.50
CA HIS A 94 -8.86 8.19 3.01
C HIS A 94 -7.41 8.34 2.56
N LYS A 95 -6.48 7.72 3.30
CA LYS A 95 -5.05 7.84 3.03
C LYS A 95 -4.39 6.47 2.92
N PHE A 96 -3.66 6.27 1.82
CA PHE A 96 -2.92 5.05 1.55
C PHE A 96 -1.46 5.38 1.27
N HIS A 97 -0.57 4.82 2.08
CA HIS A 97 0.88 4.92 1.90
C HIS A 97 1.47 3.54 1.59
N VAL A 98 2.28 3.46 0.54
CA VAL A 98 3.05 2.26 0.20
C VAL A 98 4.52 2.62 0.12
N SER A 99 5.31 2.03 0.99
CA SER A 99 6.77 2.16 0.98
C SER A 99 7.41 0.88 0.47
N MET A 100 8.23 1.00 -0.56
CA MET A 100 8.92 -0.10 -1.24
C MET A 100 10.41 -0.01 -0.97
N LEU A 101 10.94 -0.89 -0.09
CA LEU A 101 12.36 -0.83 0.31
C LEU A 101 13.27 -1.49 -0.71
N LEU A 102 12.86 -2.59 -1.33
CA LEU A 102 13.66 -3.32 -2.33
C LEU A 102 12.95 -3.38 -3.69
N PRO A 103 13.72 -3.53 -4.79
CA PRO A 103 13.15 -3.57 -6.14
C PRO A 103 12.20 -4.75 -6.33
N SER A 104 11.09 -4.49 -6.99
CA SER A 104 10.28 -5.56 -7.56
C SER A 104 11.01 -6.18 -8.76
N THR A 105 11.16 -7.48 -8.75
CA THR A 105 11.68 -8.27 -9.89
C THR A 105 10.55 -8.91 -10.68
N PHE A 106 9.30 -8.54 -10.40
CA PHE A 106 8.14 -9.09 -11.07
C PHE A 106 8.12 -8.71 -12.55
N ASN A 107 8.26 -9.72 -13.42
CA ASN A 107 8.20 -9.63 -14.87
C ASN A 107 6.94 -10.32 -15.44
N GLY A 108 6.02 -10.73 -14.59
CA GLY A 108 4.76 -11.37 -14.99
C GLY A 108 3.76 -10.38 -15.58
N LYS A 109 2.86 -10.87 -16.42
CA LYS A 109 1.69 -10.08 -16.81
C LYS A 109 0.74 -10.02 -15.62
N SER A 110 0.34 -8.82 -15.22
CA SER A 110 -0.75 -8.62 -14.27
C SER A 110 -1.99 -9.35 -14.74
N VAL A 111 -2.64 -10.07 -13.85
CA VAL A 111 -3.90 -10.76 -14.18
C VAL A 111 -4.98 -9.70 -14.36
N GLU A 112 -5.35 -9.42 -15.61
CA GLU A 112 -6.33 -8.39 -15.99
C GLU A 112 -7.78 -8.68 -15.54
N THR A 113 -8.03 -9.81 -14.90
CA THR A 113 -9.39 -10.29 -14.58
C THR A 113 -9.95 -9.80 -13.24
N ARG A 114 -9.41 -8.73 -12.68
CA ARG A 114 -9.96 -8.20 -11.42
C ARG A 114 -11.21 -7.38 -11.67
N VAL A 115 -12.24 -7.67 -10.89
CA VAL A 115 -13.44 -6.81 -10.83
C VAL A 115 -12.98 -5.45 -10.31
N VAL A 116 -13.05 -4.46 -11.18
CA VAL A 116 -12.69 -3.08 -10.85
C VAL A 116 -13.76 -2.50 -9.93
N ARG A 117 -13.38 -2.08 -8.74
CA ARG A 117 -14.26 -1.40 -7.79
C ARG A 117 -13.79 0.03 -7.57
N PRO A 118 -14.69 1.03 -7.71
CA PRO A 118 -14.31 2.41 -7.47
C PRO A 118 -14.05 2.66 -5.97
N HIS A 119 -12.92 3.32 -5.67
CA HIS A 119 -12.56 3.73 -4.31
C HIS A 119 -13.05 5.16 -4.06
N THR A 120 -14.23 5.28 -3.46
CA THR A 120 -14.95 6.57 -3.35
C THR A 120 -14.51 7.43 -2.16
N HIS A 121 -13.64 6.93 -1.28
CA HIS A 121 -13.17 7.67 -0.10
C HIS A 121 -11.67 7.95 -0.12
N LEU A 122 -10.92 7.33 -1.05
CA LEU A 122 -9.48 7.48 -1.13
C LEU A 122 -9.13 8.86 -1.72
N LYS A 123 -8.48 9.70 -0.89
CA LYS A 123 -8.15 11.09 -1.22
C LYS A 123 -6.65 11.32 -1.41
N GLU A 124 -5.83 10.63 -0.63
CA GLU A 124 -4.40 10.79 -0.65
C GLU A 124 -3.70 9.45 -0.83
N VAL A 125 -2.75 9.41 -1.75
CA VAL A 125 -1.88 8.25 -1.95
C VAL A 125 -0.43 8.68 -2.00
N ASP A 126 0.40 8.02 -1.19
CA ASP A 126 1.82 8.27 -1.14
C ASP A 126 2.57 6.98 -1.52
N PHE A 127 3.32 7.01 -2.60
CA PHE A 127 4.29 5.99 -2.96
C PHE A 127 5.68 6.43 -2.57
N SER A 128 6.43 5.60 -1.85
CA SER A 128 7.83 5.86 -1.53
C SER A 128 8.72 4.65 -1.86
N GLY A 129 9.99 4.89 -2.18
CA GLY A 129 10.87 3.89 -2.75
C GLY A 129 10.50 3.48 -4.18
N PHE A 130 9.78 4.34 -4.90
CA PHE A 130 9.26 4.07 -6.23
C PHE A 130 10.36 4.21 -7.30
N ARG A 131 10.48 3.24 -8.19
CA ARG A 131 11.54 3.17 -9.22
C ARG A 131 11.02 3.27 -10.64
N GLY A 132 9.69 3.27 -10.81
CA GLY A 132 9.06 3.31 -12.12
C GLY A 132 9.10 1.97 -12.85
N THR A 133 9.17 0.86 -12.13
CA THR A 133 9.01 -0.46 -12.73
C THR A 133 7.61 -0.59 -13.32
N GLU A 134 7.41 -1.53 -14.26
CA GLU A 134 6.09 -1.75 -14.85
C GLU A 134 5.04 -2.12 -13.80
N ASN A 135 5.41 -2.97 -12.85
CA ASN A 135 4.57 -3.40 -11.74
C ASN A 135 4.12 -2.23 -10.84
N GLU A 136 5.05 -1.35 -10.47
CA GLU A 136 4.77 -0.13 -9.70
C GLU A 136 3.89 0.85 -10.48
N ASN A 137 4.18 1.04 -11.76
CA ASN A 137 3.39 1.89 -12.64
C ASN A 137 1.96 1.35 -12.79
N ASN A 138 1.78 0.03 -12.92
CA ASN A 138 0.45 -0.59 -13.03
C ASN A 138 -0.40 -0.33 -11.79
N LEU A 139 0.17 -0.45 -10.58
CA LEU A 139 -0.53 -0.10 -9.36
C LEU A 139 -0.87 1.40 -9.29
N MET A 140 0.07 2.27 -9.63
CA MET A 140 -0.15 3.71 -9.65
C MET A 140 -1.29 4.09 -10.60
N LEU A 141 -1.30 3.55 -11.81
CA LEU A 141 -2.34 3.80 -12.81
C LEU A 141 -3.69 3.21 -12.41
N TYR A 142 -3.69 2.03 -11.79
CA TYR A 142 -4.91 1.46 -11.22
C TYR A 142 -5.56 2.43 -10.24
N ILE A 143 -4.78 2.98 -9.31
CA ILE A 143 -5.29 3.93 -8.31
C ILE A 143 -5.79 5.20 -8.98
N LEU A 144 -5.03 5.78 -9.91
CA LEU A 144 -5.45 6.97 -10.65
C LEU A 144 -6.77 6.77 -11.40
N LYS A 145 -7.02 5.57 -11.95
CA LYS A 145 -8.25 5.25 -12.67
C LYS A 145 -9.44 5.01 -11.73
N ASN A 146 -9.21 4.40 -10.57
CA ASN A 146 -10.27 3.86 -9.72
C ASN A 146 -10.55 4.65 -8.43
N ALA A 147 -9.64 5.50 -7.96
CA ALA A 147 -9.88 6.39 -6.82
C ALA A 147 -10.65 7.63 -7.29
N VAL A 148 -11.98 7.61 -7.17
CA VAL A 148 -12.90 8.61 -7.77
C VAL A 148 -12.65 10.02 -7.24
N PHE A 149 -12.37 10.17 -5.95
CA PHE A 149 -12.16 11.45 -5.27
C PHE A 149 -10.71 11.65 -4.84
N LEU A 150 -9.75 11.10 -5.61
CA LEU A 150 -8.35 11.31 -5.34
C LEU A 150 -7.99 12.79 -5.50
N GLU A 151 -7.45 13.38 -4.44
CA GLU A 151 -7.03 14.79 -4.39
C GLU A 151 -5.51 14.93 -4.60
N ARG A 152 -4.73 13.97 -4.03
CA ARG A 152 -3.27 14.03 -4.09
C ARG A 152 -2.62 12.66 -4.31
N LEU A 153 -1.66 12.62 -5.23
CA LEU A 153 -0.74 11.51 -5.45
C LEU A 153 0.70 11.98 -5.29
N SER A 154 1.39 11.46 -4.29
CA SER A 154 2.81 11.72 -4.08
C SER A 154 3.64 10.50 -4.47
N VAL A 155 4.72 10.72 -5.21
CA VAL A 155 5.65 9.66 -5.63
C VAL A 155 7.07 10.06 -5.27
N SER A 156 7.69 9.34 -4.34
CA SER A 156 9.06 9.55 -3.89
C SER A 156 9.97 8.40 -4.31
N VAL A 157 11.16 8.73 -4.81
CA VAL A 157 12.21 7.74 -5.09
C VAL A 157 12.84 7.23 -3.79
N ASP A 158 12.96 8.10 -2.76
CA ASP A 158 13.38 7.68 -1.43
C ASP A 158 12.29 6.84 -0.76
N ALA A 159 12.68 5.79 -0.04
CA ALA A 159 11.75 5.05 0.79
C ALA A 159 11.49 5.82 2.10
N ILE A 160 10.23 5.91 2.50
CA ILE A 160 9.80 6.60 3.71
C ILE A 160 9.02 5.60 4.57
N HIS A 161 9.46 5.36 5.78
CA HIS A 161 8.83 4.42 6.70
C HIS A 161 8.78 4.96 8.12
N TYR A 162 7.82 4.49 8.90
CA TYR A 162 7.72 4.82 10.32
C TYR A 162 8.57 3.86 11.13
N HIS A 163 9.56 4.38 11.86
CA HIS A 163 10.43 3.58 12.71
C HIS A 163 9.83 3.52 14.13
N VAL A 164 9.25 2.36 14.48
CA VAL A 164 8.53 2.16 15.76
C VAL A 164 9.39 2.49 16.98
N ASN A 165 10.61 1.95 17.04
CA ASN A 165 11.50 2.16 18.20
C ASN A 165 12.00 3.61 18.37
N ARG A 166 11.85 4.45 17.34
CA ARG A 166 12.25 5.87 17.36
C ARG A 166 11.05 6.80 17.29
N GLU A 167 9.85 6.26 17.21
CA GLU A 167 8.57 7.00 17.12
C GLU A 167 8.59 8.13 16.07
N ARG A 168 9.29 7.91 14.95
CA ARG A 168 9.43 8.92 13.89
C ARG A 168 9.48 8.32 12.49
N TRP A 169 9.09 9.13 11.53
CA TRP A 169 9.29 8.86 10.12
C TRP A 169 10.75 8.94 9.75
N GLN A 170 11.24 7.95 9.03
CA GLN A 170 12.59 7.87 8.53
C GLN A 170 12.58 7.80 7.01
N ARG A 171 13.51 8.54 6.39
CA ARG A 171 13.76 8.50 4.96
C ARG A 171 15.03 7.72 4.70
N THR A 172 14.96 6.76 3.78
CA THR A 172 16.11 5.97 3.30
C THR A 172 16.43 6.39 1.88
N HIS A 173 17.61 6.96 1.71
CA HIS A 173 18.14 7.34 0.41
C HIS A 173 19.03 6.23 -0.15
N PHE A 174 18.87 5.88 -1.41
CA PHE A 174 19.63 4.82 -2.08
C PHE A 174 20.61 5.43 -3.06
N SER A 175 21.87 5.58 -2.67
CA SER A 175 22.92 6.25 -3.46
C SER A 175 23.20 5.61 -4.82
N GLN A 176 22.90 4.31 -4.99
CA GLN A 176 23.08 3.56 -6.23
C GLN A 176 21.99 3.83 -7.29
N TRP A 177 20.93 4.61 -6.98
CA TRP A 177 19.83 4.86 -7.90
C TRP A 177 20.01 6.17 -8.67
N ASP A 178 19.69 6.12 -9.96
CA ASP A 178 19.63 7.32 -10.80
C ASP A 178 18.26 8.00 -10.64
N TYR A 179 18.18 8.87 -9.64
CA TYR A 179 16.96 9.63 -9.31
C TYR A 179 16.43 10.47 -10.48
N LYS A 180 17.32 11.04 -11.29
CA LYS A 180 16.90 11.84 -12.46
C LYS A 180 16.21 10.96 -13.50
N LYS A 181 16.80 9.80 -13.77
CA LYS A 181 16.24 8.83 -14.74
C LYS A 181 14.90 8.31 -14.24
N ILE A 182 14.78 7.94 -12.95
CA ILE A 182 13.54 7.41 -12.37
C ILE A 182 12.42 8.46 -12.45
N ARG A 183 12.67 9.69 -12.00
CA ARG A 183 11.67 10.78 -12.07
C ARG A 183 11.23 11.07 -13.51
N ARG A 184 12.14 10.94 -14.49
CA ARG A 184 11.79 11.08 -15.90
C ARG A 184 10.85 9.98 -16.36
N ILE A 185 11.13 8.72 -16.04
CA ILE A 185 10.28 7.57 -16.38
C ILE A 185 8.87 7.76 -15.81
N ILE A 186 8.75 8.17 -14.55
CA ILE A 186 7.45 8.41 -13.90
C ILE A 186 6.68 9.51 -14.66
N ARG A 187 7.32 10.65 -14.96
CA ARG A 187 6.69 11.76 -15.69
C ARG A 187 6.23 11.34 -17.09
N GLU A 188 7.08 10.66 -17.84
CA GLU A 188 6.75 10.16 -19.20
C GLU A 188 5.55 9.18 -19.14
N ARG A 189 5.48 8.34 -18.12
CA ARG A 189 4.36 7.41 -17.95
C ARG A 189 3.05 8.14 -17.65
N LEU A 190 3.07 9.07 -16.72
CA LEU A 190 1.91 9.88 -16.36
C LEU A 190 1.41 10.75 -17.52
N GLN A 191 2.30 11.31 -18.33
CA GLN A 191 1.95 12.12 -19.51
C GLN A 191 1.24 11.31 -20.63
N ARG A 192 1.51 10.01 -20.72
CA ARG A 192 0.86 9.12 -21.71
C ARG A 192 -0.57 8.74 -21.33
N GLU A 193 -0.91 8.88 -20.06
CA GLU A 193 -2.24 8.53 -19.56
C GLU A 193 -3.11 9.77 -19.50
N THR A 194 -4.32 9.68 -20.03
CA THR A 194 -5.30 10.76 -19.92
C THR A 194 -5.86 10.74 -18.49
N ILE A 195 -5.28 11.56 -17.62
CA ILE A 195 -5.78 11.73 -16.26
C ILE A 195 -6.88 12.80 -16.31
N SER A 196 -8.13 12.36 -16.27
CA SER A 196 -9.31 13.24 -16.39
C SER A 196 -9.69 13.96 -15.09
N LYS A 197 -8.81 13.93 -14.08
CA LYS A 197 -9.10 14.43 -12.73
C LYS A 197 -8.13 15.55 -12.35
N ASP A 198 -8.62 16.52 -11.59
CA ASP A 198 -7.80 17.55 -10.96
C ASP A 198 -7.05 16.96 -9.74
N VAL A 199 -6.12 16.05 -9.99
CA VAL A 199 -5.28 15.41 -8.98
C VAL A 199 -3.97 16.16 -8.89
N GLU A 200 -3.60 16.62 -7.71
CA GLU A 200 -2.26 17.13 -7.43
C GLU A 200 -1.24 15.99 -7.48
N ILE A 201 -0.31 16.03 -8.45
CA ILE A 201 0.73 15.00 -8.58
C ILE A 201 2.09 15.58 -8.18
N ILE A 202 2.68 15.02 -7.13
CA ILE A 202 3.97 15.45 -6.56
C ILE A 202 5.01 14.36 -6.82
N ILE A 203 6.07 14.66 -7.57
CA ILE A 203 7.19 13.74 -7.84
C ILE A 203 8.45 14.27 -7.15
N MET A 204 8.90 13.58 -6.10
CA MET A 204 10.03 13.94 -5.25
C MET A 204 11.29 13.13 -5.55
#